data_ba6cbc73f5626dd336fec7147b881f39
#
_entry.id   ba6cbc73f5626dd336fec7147b881f39
#
_cell.length_a   1.000
_cell.length_b   1.000
_cell.length_c   1.000
_cell.angle_alpha   90.00
_cell.angle_beta   90.00
_cell.angle_gamma   90.00
#
_symmetry.space_group_name_H-M   'P 1'
#
loop_
_entity.id
_entity.type
_entity.pdbx_description
1 polymer ?
#
loop_
_entity_poly.entity_id
_entity_poly.type
_entity_poly.pdbx_seq_one_letter_code
_entity_poly.pdbx_strand_id
1 'polypeptide(L)'
;DNRYDVGDREVQAGTARSIHNVDRYGKQTIGYQGMGLNYLNPHVWNSITELLGEIYRKYEGIGGIEGLFIINGFWWLPGLTTPPGQTAEEIGYDDDSIEAFESDTGIRLNLPVRGRERFEKRYALLNGPHYNAWYAWRSRKMREKTEELAAVIRSGKNKWKLFSVPNVSYPDEHPFNRMNATAKERDTFQETYLKRAAFDPALYNGKDGITLVPKLDYDRQLTMPRYGSITNRGT
;
A
#
# COMPACT_ATOMS: atom_id res chain seq x y z
N ASP A 1 25.90 -7.18 4.70
CA ASP A 1 26.01 -6.86 3.27
C ASP A 1 25.03 -5.74 2.95
N ASN A 2 25.51 -4.47 2.99
CA ASN A 2 24.70 -3.25 2.81
C ASN A 2 24.24 -3.01 1.36
N ARG A 3 24.03 -4.06 0.57
CA ARG A 3 23.61 -3.96 -0.83
C ARG A 3 22.25 -3.28 -1.04
N TYR A 4 21.50 -3.08 0.02
CA TYR A 4 20.14 -2.50 -0.02
C TYR A 4 20.08 -1.07 0.52
N ASP A 5 21.17 -0.54 1.04
CA ASP A 5 21.24 0.85 1.51
C ASP A 5 21.62 1.77 0.34
N VAL A 6 20.69 1.89 -0.58
CA VAL A 6 20.83 2.74 -1.76
C VAL A 6 20.35 4.15 -1.41
N GLY A 7 21.19 5.14 -1.61
CA GLY A 7 20.83 6.54 -1.37
C GLY A 7 19.93 7.13 -2.46
N ASP A 8 19.24 8.23 -2.13
CA ASP A 8 18.39 8.95 -3.10
C ASP A 8 19.16 9.39 -4.35
N ARG A 9 20.45 9.68 -4.22
CA ARG A 9 21.30 10.12 -5.34
C ARG A 9 21.44 9.04 -6.41
N GLU A 10 21.67 7.80 -6.00
CA GLU A 10 21.80 6.65 -6.90
C GLU A 10 20.46 6.33 -7.58
N VAL A 11 19.37 6.41 -6.82
CA VAL A 11 18.02 6.25 -7.34
C VAL A 11 17.70 7.35 -8.36
N GLN A 12 17.99 8.61 -8.04
CA GLN A 12 17.76 9.74 -8.94
C GLN A 12 18.62 9.66 -10.19
N ALA A 13 19.89 9.23 -10.06
CA ALA A 13 20.77 9.01 -11.20
C ALA A 13 20.33 7.84 -12.08
N GLY A 14 19.53 6.91 -11.58
CA GLY A 14 19.13 5.68 -12.26
C GLY A 14 20.27 4.65 -12.31
N THR A 15 21.17 4.67 -11.33
CA THR A 15 22.28 3.71 -11.20
C THR A 15 21.97 2.59 -10.22
N ALA A 16 20.92 2.75 -9.41
CA ALA A 16 20.43 1.73 -8.51
C ALA A 16 18.89 1.79 -8.39
N ARG A 17 18.29 0.65 -8.03
CA ARG A 17 16.85 0.53 -7.77
C ARG A 17 16.59 0.59 -6.28
N SER A 18 15.54 1.29 -5.90
CA SER A 18 15.11 1.39 -4.52
C SER A 18 14.31 0.15 -4.10
N ILE A 19 14.56 -0.34 -2.89
CA ILE A 19 13.66 -1.29 -2.22
C ILE A 19 12.46 -0.57 -1.57
N HIS A 20 12.48 0.76 -1.57
CA HIS A 20 11.41 1.62 -1.05
C HIS A 20 10.60 2.23 -2.18
N ASN A 21 9.38 2.61 -1.88
CA ASN A 21 8.63 3.48 -2.76
C ASN A 21 9.36 4.81 -2.95
N VAL A 22 9.18 5.40 -4.11
CA VAL A 22 9.81 6.68 -4.47
C VAL A 22 8.73 7.70 -4.76
N ASP A 23 8.91 8.90 -4.23
CA ASP A 23 7.99 10.02 -4.45
C ASP A 23 8.23 10.72 -5.81
N ARG A 24 7.38 11.70 -6.11
CA ARG A 24 7.47 12.50 -7.33
C ARG A 24 8.75 13.32 -7.46
N TYR A 25 9.54 13.44 -6.40
CA TYR A 25 10.82 14.16 -6.42
C TYR A 25 12.02 13.20 -6.50
N GLY A 26 11.78 11.91 -6.62
CA GLY A 26 12.81 10.89 -6.64
C GLY A 26 13.42 10.62 -5.27
N LYS A 27 12.69 10.90 -4.20
CA LYS A 27 13.09 10.58 -2.83
C LYS A 27 12.44 9.29 -2.38
N GLN A 28 13.19 8.48 -1.68
CA GLN A 28 12.68 7.26 -1.08
C GLN A 28 11.78 7.58 0.12
N THR A 29 10.66 6.89 0.21
CA THR A 29 9.72 7.07 1.32
C THR A 29 10.20 6.29 2.54
N ILE A 30 11.09 6.91 3.29
CA ILE A 30 11.59 6.38 4.57
C ILE A 30 10.79 7.09 5.66
N GLY A 31 9.87 6.37 6.30
CA GLY A 31 9.00 6.96 7.29
C GLY A 31 9.49 6.77 8.73
N TYR A 32 8.81 7.45 9.68
CA TYR A 32 9.15 7.47 11.09
C TYR A 32 9.08 6.10 11.78
N GLN A 33 8.23 5.18 11.32
CA GLN A 33 8.02 3.86 11.94
C GLN A 33 8.37 2.69 11.03
N GLY A 34 9.03 2.93 9.92
CA GLY A 34 9.38 1.90 8.95
C GLY A 34 9.49 2.48 7.56
N MET A 35 9.92 1.63 6.67
CA MET A 35 10.23 2.01 5.31
C MET A 35 9.06 1.62 4.43
N GLY A 36 8.57 2.54 3.60
CA GLY A 36 7.59 2.24 2.57
C GLY A 36 8.18 1.26 1.56
N LEU A 37 8.07 -0.03 1.83
CA LEU A 37 8.66 -1.06 0.98
C LEU A 37 7.95 -1.13 -0.37
N ASN A 38 8.75 -1.28 -1.42
CA ASN A 38 8.23 -1.48 -2.77
C ASN A 38 7.96 -2.97 -3.03
N TYR A 39 6.71 -3.38 -3.00
CA TYR A 39 6.30 -4.77 -3.23
C TYR A 39 6.53 -5.26 -4.67
N LEU A 40 6.82 -4.37 -5.60
CA LEU A 40 7.20 -4.75 -6.97
C LEU A 40 8.68 -5.03 -7.09
N ASN A 41 9.49 -4.63 -6.11
CA ASN A 41 10.87 -5.03 -6.06
C ASN A 41 10.96 -6.53 -5.70
N PRO A 42 11.61 -7.38 -6.54
CA PRO A 42 11.64 -8.83 -6.33
C PRO A 42 12.28 -9.26 -5.00
N HIS A 43 13.28 -8.54 -4.52
CA HIS A 43 13.93 -8.85 -3.24
C HIS A 43 12.99 -8.62 -2.07
N VAL A 44 12.27 -7.51 -2.08
CA VAL A 44 11.26 -7.20 -1.05
C VAL A 44 10.17 -8.25 -1.07
N TRP A 45 9.65 -8.57 -2.26
CA TRP A 45 8.56 -9.52 -2.40
C TRP A 45 8.93 -10.92 -1.95
N ASN A 46 10.10 -11.42 -2.34
CA ASN A 46 10.60 -12.71 -1.92
C ASN A 46 10.75 -12.79 -0.40
N SER A 47 11.34 -11.76 0.23
CA SER A 47 11.50 -11.72 1.69
C SER A 47 10.16 -11.75 2.43
N ILE A 48 9.15 -11.04 1.92
CA ILE A 48 7.80 -11.03 2.51
C ILE A 48 7.14 -12.41 2.37
N THR A 49 7.20 -13.01 1.20
CA THR A 49 6.59 -14.32 0.96
C THR A 49 7.28 -15.45 1.74
N GLU A 50 8.60 -15.42 1.85
CA GLU A 50 9.37 -16.35 2.68
C GLU A 50 9.00 -16.24 4.15
N LEU A 51 9.00 -15.01 4.70
CA LEU A 51 8.59 -14.75 6.09
C LEU A 51 7.18 -15.25 6.37
N LEU A 52 6.25 -14.95 5.47
CA LEU A 52 4.87 -15.39 5.61
C LEU A 52 4.76 -16.93 5.56
N GLY A 53 5.52 -17.57 4.69
CA GLY A 53 5.61 -19.01 4.60
C GLY A 53 6.20 -19.66 5.88
N GLU A 54 7.20 -19.03 6.50
CA GLU A 54 7.74 -19.47 7.78
C GLU A 54 6.72 -19.38 8.91
N ILE A 55 6.03 -18.24 9.01
CA ILE A 55 4.96 -18.04 9.98
C ILE A 55 3.88 -19.11 9.79
N TYR A 56 3.44 -19.34 8.57
CA TYR A 56 2.42 -20.34 8.26
C TYR A 56 2.89 -21.74 8.70
N ARG A 57 4.04 -22.21 8.25
CA ARG A 57 4.57 -23.53 8.59
C ARG A 57 4.73 -23.74 10.11
N LYS A 58 5.13 -22.68 10.82
CA LYS A 58 5.33 -22.74 12.28
C LYS A 58 4.02 -22.90 13.04
N TYR A 59 2.96 -22.30 12.58
CA TYR A 59 1.71 -22.17 13.32
C TYR A 59 0.53 -22.93 12.71
N GLU A 60 0.64 -23.50 11.50
CA GLU A 60 -0.47 -24.20 10.83
C GLU A 60 -1.03 -25.37 11.63
N GLY A 61 -0.23 -26.01 12.50
CA GLY A 61 -0.66 -27.10 13.37
C GLY A 61 -1.42 -26.67 14.63
N ILE A 62 -1.46 -25.38 14.93
CA ILE A 62 -2.14 -24.86 16.12
C ILE A 62 -3.63 -24.70 15.84
N GLY A 63 -4.46 -25.40 16.63
CA GLY A 63 -5.92 -25.24 16.54
C GLY A 63 -6.36 -23.85 16.97
N GLY A 64 -7.45 -23.35 16.32
CA GLY A 64 -8.05 -22.06 16.64
C GLY A 64 -7.50 -20.87 15.87
N ILE A 65 -6.45 -21.03 15.05
CA ILE A 65 -5.98 -19.98 14.14
C ILE A 65 -6.76 -20.12 12.83
N GLU A 66 -7.58 -19.12 12.52
CA GLU A 66 -8.41 -19.10 11.30
C GLU A 66 -7.78 -18.31 10.15
N GLY A 67 -6.81 -17.46 10.42
CA GLY A 67 -6.18 -16.64 9.39
C GLY A 67 -5.16 -15.64 9.91
N LEU A 68 -4.66 -14.82 9.00
CA LEU A 68 -3.70 -13.77 9.26
C LEU A 68 -4.24 -12.41 8.84
N PHE A 69 -3.97 -11.39 9.64
CA PHE A 69 -4.16 -10.00 9.29
C PHE A 69 -2.84 -9.42 8.73
N ILE A 70 -2.92 -8.89 7.52
CA ILE A 70 -1.83 -8.11 6.94
C ILE A 70 -2.26 -6.65 6.89
N ILE A 71 -1.58 -5.83 7.68
CA ILE A 71 -1.80 -4.39 7.66
C ILE A 71 -0.94 -3.82 6.55
N ASN A 72 -1.57 -3.50 5.43
CA ASN A 72 -0.92 -2.92 4.26
C ASN A 72 -0.79 -1.40 4.46
N GLY A 73 0.22 -0.99 5.24
CA GLY A 73 0.47 0.42 5.53
C GLY A 73 1.53 1.06 4.65
N PHE A 74 2.20 0.28 3.80
CA PHE A 74 3.48 0.70 3.29
C PHE A 74 3.61 0.72 1.77
N TRP A 75 2.66 0.18 1.04
CA TRP A 75 2.71 0.20 -0.41
C TRP A 75 1.68 1.16 -0.99
N TRP A 76 2.13 2.19 -1.69
CA TRP A 76 1.32 3.26 -2.27
C TRP A 76 0.30 3.90 -1.31
N LEU A 77 0.49 3.62 -0.02
CA LEU A 77 -0.34 4.22 1.01
C LEU A 77 0.51 5.21 1.80
N PRO A 78 0.02 6.42 2.00
CA PRO A 78 0.51 7.26 3.07
C PRO A 78 0.12 6.57 4.37
N GLY A 79 1.04 5.81 4.92
CA GLY A 79 0.86 5.21 6.25
C GLY A 79 1.25 6.20 7.35
N LEU A 80 1.21 5.75 8.59
CA LEU A 80 1.77 6.47 9.75
C LEU A 80 3.26 6.85 9.55
N THR A 81 3.87 6.35 8.50
CA THR A 81 5.30 6.46 8.20
C THR A 81 5.60 7.43 7.06
N THR A 82 4.59 7.91 6.34
CA THR A 82 4.82 8.96 5.34
C THR A 82 4.92 10.32 6.04
N PRO A 83 5.77 11.22 5.54
CA PRO A 83 5.79 12.57 6.03
C PRO A 83 4.38 13.18 6.04
N PRO A 84 4.03 14.01 7.04
CA PRO A 84 2.75 14.68 7.08
C PRO A 84 2.46 15.38 5.74
N GLY A 85 1.27 15.15 5.19
CA GLY A 85 0.83 15.76 3.94
C GLY A 85 1.14 14.97 2.66
N GLN A 86 1.85 13.84 2.72
CA GLN A 86 1.94 12.95 1.56
C GLN A 86 0.65 12.14 1.39
N THR A 87 0.18 12.08 0.15
CA THR A 87 -0.98 11.30 -0.26
C THR A 87 -0.56 10.09 -1.11
N ALA A 88 -1.48 9.19 -1.39
CA ALA A 88 -1.23 8.04 -2.26
C ALA A 88 -0.82 8.44 -3.69
N GLU A 89 -1.19 9.65 -4.10
CA GLU A 89 -0.82 10.24 -5.38
C GLU A 89 0.65 10.68 -5.44
N GLU A 90 1.28 10.90 -4.30
CA GLU A 90 2.65 11.41 -4.22
C GLU A 90 3.73 10.33 -4.36
N ILE A 91 3.36 9.04 -4.29
CA ILE A 91 4.30 7.91 -4.21
C ILE A 91 4.05 6.85 -5.29
N GLY A 92 5.04 5.97 -5.50
CA GLY A 92 4.98 4.87 -6.45
C GLY A 92 5.57 5.19 -7.82
N TYR A 93 6.50 6.14 -7.88
CA TYR A 93 7.16 6.56 -9.14
C TYR A 93 8.54 5.93 -9.34
N ASP A 94 8.86 4.87 -8.59
CA ASP A 94 10.08 4.08 -8.75
C ASP A 94 10.13 3.35 -10.09
N ASP A 95 11.33 2.91 -10.47
CA ASP A 95 11.55 2.30 -11.77
C ASP A 95 10.84 0.94 -11.90
N ASP A 96 10.76 0.13 -10.83
CA ASP A 96 10.08 -1.17 -10.85
C ASP A 96 8.57 -0.99 -11.08
N SER A 97 7.94 -0.01 -10.42
CA SER A 97 6.52 0.31 -10.59
C SER A 97 6.20 0.79 -12.01
N ILE A 98 7.05 1.62 -12.58
CA ILE A 98 6.84 2.16 -13.93
C ILE A 98 7.03 1.07 -15.00
N GLU A 99 8.08 0.28 -14.90
CA GLU A 99 8.33 -0.83 -15.84
C GLU A 99 7.19 -1.85 -15.80
N ALA A 100 6.70 -2.20 -14.60
CA ALA A 100 5.56 -3.09 -14.46
C ALA A 100 4.27 -2.49 -15.05
N PHE A 101 4.01 -1.20 -14.81
CA PHE A 101 2.87 -0.51 -15.41
C PHE A 101 2.94 -0.52 -16.94
N GLU A 102 4.07 -0.14 -17.51
CA GLU A 102 4.26 -0.12 -18.96
C GLU A 102 4.15 -1.51 -19.59
N SER A 103 4.69 -2.53 -18.90
CA SER A 103 4.61 -3.93 -19.35
C SER A 103 3.17 -4.44 -19.34
N ASP A 104 2.44 -4.21 -18.25
CA ASP A 104 1.10 -4.77 -18.05
C ASP A 104 0.02 -4.06 -18.87
N THR A 105 0.21 -2.77 -19.15
CA THR A 105 -0.81 -1.95 -19.83
C THR A 105 -0.52 -1.67 -21.29
N GLY A 106 0.72 -1.84 -21.73
CA GLY A 106 1.19 -1.43 -23.07
C GLY A 106 1.35 0.09 -23.21
N ILE A 107 1.00 0.88 -22.20
CA ILE A 107 1.18 2.35 -22.20
C ILE A 107 2.68 2.62 -22.02
N ARG A 108 3.27 3.41 -22.92
CA ARG A 108 4.66 3.84 -22.82
C ARG A 108 4.74 5.31 -22.45
N LEU A 109 5.43 5.60 -21.37
CA LEU A 109 5.60 6.99 -20.93
C LEU A 109 6.67 7.74 -21.73
N ASN A 110 7.57 6.98 -22.41
CA ASN A 110 8.65 7.51 -23.25
C ASN A 110 9.52 8.55 -22.51
N LEU A 111 9.84 8.26 -21.28
CA LEU A 111 10.66 9.13 -20.42
C LEU A 111 12.11 8.66 -20.35
N PRO A 112 13.06 9.55 -20.06
CA PRO A 112 14.44 9.15 -19.79
C PRO A 112 14.50 8.14 -18.66
N VAL A 113 15.38 7.14 -18.78
CA VAL A 113 15.64 6.15 -17.71
C VAL A 113 16.52 6.69 -16.58
N ARG A 114 17.12 7.86 -16.79
CA ARG A 114 18.05 8.51 -15.85
C ARG A 114 17.66 9.96 -15.60
N GLY A 115 18.17 10.51 -14.50
CA GLY A 115 17.95 11.90 -14.13
C GLY A 115 16.72 12.08 -13.23
N ARG A 116 16.82 13.06 -12.33
CA ARG A 116 15.77 13.33 -11.33
C ARG A 116 14.44 13.78 -11.95
N GLU A 117 14.52 14.53 -13.04
CA GLU A 117 13.35 15.11 -13.71
C GLU A 117 12.35 14.06 -14.23
N ARG A 118 12.79 12.79 -14.36
CA ARG A 118 11.88 11.72 -14.79
C ARG A 118 10.75 11.47 -13.80
N PHE A 119 10.98 11.66 -12.51
CA PHE A 119 9.98 11.41 -11.46
C PHE A 119 8.84 12.44 -11.51
N GLU A 120 9.15 13.71 -11.66
CA GLU A 120 8.14 14.76 -11.83
C GLU A 120 7.33 14.57 -13.13
N LYS A 121 8.00 14.15 -14.21
CA LYS A 121 7.34 13.83 -15.48
C LYS A 121 6.44 12.60 -15.36
N ARG A 122 6.87 11.55 -14.63
CA ARG A 122 6.02 10.38 -14.30
C ARG A 122 4.77 10.83 -13.55
N TYR A 123 4.96 11.62 -12.50
CA TYR A 123 3.84 12.18 -11.73
C TYR A 123 2.85 12.92 -12.62
N ALA A 124 3.32 13.82 -13.45
CA ALA A 124 2.47 14.63 -14.32
C ALA A 124 1.68 13.78 -15.34
N LEU A 125 2.32 12.78 -15.95
CA LEU A 125 1.66 11.89 -16.91
C LEU A 125 0.64 10.95 -16.24
N LEU A 126 1.01 10.36 -15.11
CA LEU A 126 0.20 9.36 -14.42
C LEU A 126 -0.94 9.98 -13.60
N ASN A 127 -0.81 11.22 -13.15
CA ASN A 127 -1.91 11.97 -12.51
C ASN A 127 -2.64 12.93 -13.48
N GLY A 128 -2.27 12.87 -14.76
CA GLY A 128 -2.91 13.62 -15.84
C GLY A 128 -3.53 12.68 -16.86
N PRO A 129 -2.97 12.60 -18.09
CA PRO A 129 -3.58 11.86 -19.19
C PRO A 129 -3.76 10.35 -18.92
N HIS A 130 -2.94 9.74 -18.05
CA HIS A 130 -3.03 8.32 -17.72
C HIS A 130 -3.66 8.01 -16.36
N TYR A 131 -4.32 8.98 -15.73
CA TYR A 131 -4.86 8.85 -14.38
C TYR A 131 -5.70 7.57 -14.18
N ASN A 132 -6.70 7.36 -15.00
CA ASN A 132 -7.60 6.21 -14.87
C ASN A 132 -6.87 4.87 -15.07
N ALA A 133 -5.98 4.80 -16.07
CA ALA A 133 -5.20 3.61 -16.34
C ALA A 133 -4.25 3.27 -15.19
N TRP A 134 -3.57 4.30 -14.63
CA TRP A 134 -2.64 4.16 -13.52
C TRP A 134 -3.31 3.63 -12.25
N TYR A 135 -4.40 4.27 -11.81
CA TYR A 135 -5.08 3.85 -10.57
C TYR A 135 -5.81 2.51 -10.71
N ALA A 136 -6.38 2.22 -11.87
CA ALA A 136 -6.95 0.91 -12.13
C ALA A 136 -5.88 -0.19 -12.15
N TRP A 137 -4.70 0.08 -12.73
CA TRP A 137 -3.58 -0.86 -12.72
C TRP A 137 -3.05 -1.07 -11.30
N ARG A 138 -2.84 -0.02 -10.52
CA ARG A 138 -2.40 -0.13 -9.12
C ARG A 138 -3.33 -1.02 -8.29
N SER A 139 -4.64 -0.83 -8.44
CA SER A 139 -5.64 -1.63 -7.72
C SER A 139 -5.60 -3.11 -8.11
N ARG A 140 -5.47 -3.41 -9.41
CA ARG A 140 -5.30 -4.80 -9.87
C ARG A 140 -4.00 -5.41 -9.35
N LYS A 141 -2.90 -4.67 -9.42
CA LYS A 141 -1.59 -5.16 -8.97
C LYS A 141 -1.56 -5.42 -7.46
N MET A 142 -2.18 -4.54 -6.65
CA MET A 142 -2.36 -4.80 -5.21
C MET A 142 -3.20 -6.05 -4.97
N ARG A 143 -4.24 -6.25 -5.76
CA ARG A 143 -5.07 -7.44 -5.69
C ARG A 143 -4.29 -8.71 -6.01
N GLU A 144 -3.52 -8.71 -7.12
CA GLU A 144 -2.65 -9.83 -7.52
C GLU A 144 -1.67 -10.19 -6.38
N LYS A 145 -0.99 -9.18 -5.83
CA LYS A 145 -0.06 -9.39 -4.71
C LYS A 145 -0.76 -9.94 -3.46
N THR A 146 -1.97 -9.51 -3.18
CA THR A 146 -2.76 -10.04 -2.08
C THR A 146 -3.15 -11.53 -2.34
N GLU A 147 -3.46 -11.89 -3.57
CA GLU A 147 -3.72 -13.30 -3.97
C GLU A 147 -2.48 -14.19 -3.83
N GLU A 148 -1.31 -13.69 -4.21
CA GLU A 148 -0.04 -14.40 -4.03
C GLU A 148 0.22 -14.68 -2.53
N LEU A 149 0.04 -13.70 -1.65
CA LEU A 149 0.17 -13.89 -0.19
C LEU A 149 -0.87 -14.86 0.37
N ALA A 150 -2.12 -14.78 -0.11
CA ALA A 150 -3.15 -15.73 0.29
C ALA A 150 -2.80 -17.15 -0.13
N ALA A 151 -2.21 -17.34 -1.31
CA ALA A 151 -1.77 -18.65 -1.78
C ALA A 151 -0.70 -19.26 -0.86
N VAL A 152 0.24 -18.46 -0.34
CA VAL A 152 1.26 -18.92 0.60
C VAL A 152 0.64 -19.54 1.85
N ILE A 153 -0.30 -18.84 2.50
CA ILE A 153 -0.94 -19.29 3.75
C ILE A 153 -2.05 -20.33 3.54
N ARG A 154 -2.33 -20.69 2.30
CA ARG A 154 -3.29 -21.72 1.90
C ARG A 154 -2.63 -22.95 1.28
N SER A 155 -1.31 -22.98 1.22
CA SER A 155 -0.57 -24.07 0.57
C SER A 155 -0.62 -25.38 1.35
N GLY A 156 -0.80 -25.34 2.69
CA GLY A 156 -0.81 -26.50 3.57
C GLY A 156 -2.22 -27.07 3.84
N LYS A 157 -2.34 -27.80 4.95
CA LYS A 157 -3.59 -28.50 5.37
C LYS A 157 -4.65 -27.51 5.84
N ASN A 158 -4.27 -26.56 6.67
CA ASN A 158 -5.17 -25.55 7.19
C ASN A 158 -5.25 -24.39 6.23
N LYS A 159 -6.42 -24.17 5.65
CA LYS A 159 -6.66 -23.10 4.67
C LYS A 159 -6.97 -21.79 5.39
N TRP A 160 -5.94 -21.11 5.88
CA TRP A 160 -6.11 -19.84 6.58
C TRP A 160 -6.71 -18.77 5.66
N LYS A 161 -7.46 -17.87 6.26
CA LYS A 161 -7.98 -16.67 5.58
C LYS A 161 -6.95 -15.55 5.66
N LEU A 162 -6.86 -14.77 4.61
CA LEU A 162 -6.08 -13.54 4.58
C LEU A 162 -6.99 -12.34 4.77
N PHE A 163 -6.77 -11.60 5.84
CA PHE A 163 -7.43 -10.32 6.08
C PHE A 163 -6.49 -9.20 5.66
N SER A 164 -6.80 -8.53 4.55
CA SER A 164 -6.04 -7.40 4.04
C SER A 164 -6.62 -6.12 4.63
N VAL A 165 -5.82 -5.44 5.44
CA VAL A 165 -6.23 -4.22 6.14
C VAL A 165 -5.46 -3.04 5.54
N PRO A 166 -6.10 -2.19 4.71
CA PRO A 166 -5.48 -0.96 4.22
C PRO A 166 -5.25 -0.01 5.39
N ASN A 167 -4.00 0.33 5.66
CA ASN A 167 -3.66 1.33 6.67
C ASN A 167 -3.62 2.71 6.01
N VAL A 168 -4.77 3.30 5.82
CA VAL A 168 -4.92 4.56 5.10
C VAL A 168 -4.97 5.71 6.11
N SER A 169 -4.08 6.68 5.97
CA SER A 169 -4.20 7.96 6.67
C SER A 169 -5.13 8.87 5.86
N TYR A 170 -6.10 9.44 6.54
CA TYR A 170 -7.05 10.36 5.93
C TYR A 170 -6.59 11.80 6.13
N PRO A 171 -6.75 12.66 5.12
CA PRO A 171 -6.49 14.09 5.27
C PRO A 171 -7.46 14.72 6.29
N ASP A 172 -7.08 15.84 6.87
CA ASP A 172 -7.89 16.57 7.87
C ASP A 172 -9.30 16.92 7.37
N GLU A 173 -9.48 17.02 6.05
CA GLU A 173 -10.76 17.29 5.40
C GLU A 173 -11.72 16.09 5.35
N HIS A 174 -11.31 14.97 5.96
CA HIS A 174 -12.09 13.75 5.93
C HIS A 174 -13.51 13.96 6.50
N PRO A 175 -14.56 13.46 5.81
CA PRO A 175 -15.95 13.60 6.28
C PRO A 175 -16.21 13.09 7.68
N PHE A 176 -15.39 12.16 8.20
CA PHE A 176 -15.50 11.73 9.61
C PHE A 176 -15.13 12.80 10.62
N ASN A 177 -14.34 13.78 10.23
CA ASN A 177 -14.02 14.93 11.06
C ASN A 177 -15.16 15.97 11.06
N ARG A 178 -16.14 15.84 10.15
CA ARG A 178 -17.34 16.67 10.13
C ARG A 178 -18.43 16.02 10.96
N MET A 179 -18.88 16.71 12.00
CA MET A 179 -19.97 16.22 12.86
C MET A 179 -21.27 15.90 12.09
N ASN A 180 -21.49 16.55 10.94
CA ASN A 180 -22.71 16.49 10.14
C ASN A 180 -22.59 15.61 8.90
N ALA A 181 -21.48 14.89 8.69
CA ALA A 181 -21.35 14.02 7.50
C ALA A 181 -22.34 12.86 7.57
N THR A 182 -23.10 12.67 6.49
CA THR A 182 -24.02 11.54 6.35
C THR A 182 -23.26 10.23 6.16
N ALA A 183 -23.88 9.09 6.45
CA ALA A 183 -23.31 7.77 6.19
C ALA A 183 -22.91 7.64 4.71
N LYS A 184 -23.76 8.08 3.77
CA LYS A 184 -23.46 8.03 2.33
C LYS A 184 -22.22 8.83 1.93
N GLU A 185 -22.03 10.03 2.49
CA GLU A 185 -20.82 10.83 2.21
C GLU A 185 -19.58 10.14 2.72
N ARG A 186 -19.64 9.53 3.90
CA ARG A 186 -18.55 8.76 4.48
C ARG A 186 -18.20 7.55 3.62
N ASP A 187 -19.18 6.76 3.21
CA ASP A 187 -18.99 5.56 2.39
C ASP A 187 -18.41 5.91 1.02
N THR A 188 -18.94 6.94 0.36
CA THR A 188 -18.44 7.40 -0.94
C THR A 188 -17.00 7.91 -0.85
N PHE A 189 -16.69 8.66 0.20
CA PHE A 189 -15.33 9.15 0.42
C PHE A 189 -14.38 7.97 0.67
N GLN A 190 -14.77 7.02 1.52
CA GLN A 190 -13.99 5.84 1.81
C GLN A 190 -13.67 5.05 0.55
N GLU A 191 -14.67 4.74 -0.26
CA GLU A 191 -14.49 4.00 -1.50
C GLU A 191 -13.53 4.73 -2.46
N THR A 192 -13.73 6.02 -2.65
CA THR A 192 -12.89 6.85 -3.51
C THR A 192 -11.44 6.86 -3.01
N TYR A 193 -11.27 7.04 -1.72
CA TYR A 193 -9.94 7.13 -1.12
C TYR A 193 -9.20 5.78 -1.15
N LEU A 194 -9.89 4.68 -0.87
CA LEU A 194 -9.33 3.34 -0.99
C LEU A 194 -8.88 3.04 -2.43
N LYS A 195 -9.68 3.41 -3.43
CA LYS A 195 -9.30 3.26 -4.84
C LYS A 195 -8.03 4.04 -5.19
N ARG A 196 -7.89 5.28 -4.72
CA ARG A 196 -6.66 6.07 -4.90
C ARG A 196 -5.46 5.41 -4.23
N ALA A 197 -5.69 4.77 -3.09
CA ALA A 197 -4.70 4.00 -2.35
C ALA A 197 -4.44 2.59 -2.90
N ALA A 198 -4.94 2.27 -4.10
CA ALA A 198 -4.83 0.97 -4.75
C ALA A 198 -5.62 -0.18 -4.09
N PHE A 199 -6.65 0.14 -3.31
CA PHE A 199 -7.57 -0.84 -2.72
C PHE A 199 -8.98 -0.62 -3.23
N ASP A 200 -9.27 -1.05 -4.46
CA ASP A 200 -10.65 -1.04 -4.96
C ASP A 200 -11.45 -2.18 -4.31
N PRO A 201 -12.44 -1.89 -3.44
CA PRO A 201 -13.21 -2.92 -2.76
C PRO A 201 -13.93 -3.88 -3.71
N ALA A 202 -14.31 -3.42 -4.91
CA ALA A 202 -14.98 -4.24 -5.90
C ALA A 202 -14.11 -5.43 -6.37
N LEU A 203 -12.79 -5.30 -6.35
CA LEU A 203 -11.87 -6.36 -6.73
C LEU A 203 -11.75 -7.48 -5.69
N TYR A 204 -12.21 -7.24 -4.46
CA TYR A 204 -12.12 -8.20 -3.35
C TYR A 204 -13.44 -8.95 -3.09
N ASN A 205 -14.54 -8.51 -3.69
CA ASN A 205 -15.83 -9.14 -3.52
C ASN A 205 -15.85 -10.56 -4.11
N GLY A 206 -16.36 -11.52 -3.33
CA GLY A 206 -16.55 -12.92 -3.77
C GLY A 206 -15.26 -13.73 -3.94
N LYS A 207 -14.13 -13.25 -3.46
CA LYS A 207 -12.85 -13.97 -3.53
C LYS A 207 -12.65 -14.85 -2.31
N ASP A 208 -12.60 -16.17 -2.55
CA ASP A 208 -12.43 -17.16 -1.48
C ASP A 208 -11.10 -16.99 -0.74
N GLY A 209 -11.19 -16.93 0.59
CA GLY A 209 -10.04 -16.87 1.48
C GLY A 209 -9.36 -15.50 1.61
N ILE A 210 -9.87 -14.44 0.98
CA ILE A 210 -9.38 -13.07 1.16
C ILE A 210 -10.53 -12.17 1.57
N THR A 211 -10.29 -11.38 2.61
CA THR A 211 -11.23 -10.38 3.10
C THR A 211 -10.54 -9.03 3.17
N LEU A 212 -11.07 -8.04 2.46
CA LEU A 212 -10.65 -6.66 2.64
C LEU A 212 -11.35 -6.11 3.89
N VAL A 213 -10.57 -5.68 4.87
CA VAL A 213 -11.07 -5.10 6.11
C VAL A 213 -10.80 -3.60 6.06
N PRO A 214 -11.82 -2.78 5.83
CA PRO A 214 -11.63 -1.33 5.87
C PRO A 214 -11.26 -0.90 7.28
N LYS A 215 -10.16 -0.17 7.42
CA LYS A 215 -9.64 0.25 8.73
C LYS A 215 -10.43 1.38 9.39
N LEU A 216 -11.46 1.91 8.76
CA LEU A 216 -12.17 3.09 9.22
C LEU A 216 -12.68 3.04 10.65
N ASP A 217 -13.28 1.93 11.05
CA ASP A 217 -13.81 1.80 12.41
C ASP A 217 -12.69 1.67 13.43
N TYR A 218 -11.59 1.04 13.05
CA TYR A 218 -10.41 0.89 13.87
C TYR A 218 -9.73 2.24 14.10
N ASP A 219 -9.52 3.03 13.05
CA ASP A 219 -8.91 4.35 13.14
C ASP A 219 -9.77 5.33 13.92
N ARG A 220 -11.09 5.26 13.75
CA ARG A 220 -12.03 6.08 14.51
C ARG A 220 -11.97 5.81 16.00
N GLN A 221 -11.70 4.57 16.39
CA GLN A 221 -11.60 4.19 17.81
C GLN A 221 -10.22 4.41 18.40
N LEU A 222 -9.14 4.24 17.63
CA LEU A 222 -7.78 4.21 18.13
C LEU A 222 -6.94 5.43 17.76
N THR A 223 -7.19 6.05 16.60
CA THR A 223 -6.36 7.17 16.10
C THR A 223 -7.03 8.53 16.21
N MET A 224 -8.17 8.61 16.88
CA MET A 224 -8.75 9.92 17.16
C MET A 224 -7.73 10.77 17.93
N PRO A 225 -7.68 12.11 17.68
CA PRO A 225 -6.88 13.05 18.46
C PRO A 225 -7.18 13.02 19.98
N ARG A 226 -8.14 12.22 20.37
CA ARG A 226 -8.57 11.97 21.75
C ARG A 226 -8.10 10.62 22.29
N TYR A 227 -6.97 10.15 21.82
CA TYR A 227 -6.35 8.94 22.37
C TYR A 227 -6.26 8.99 23.90
N GLY A 228 -6.01 10.18 24.47
CA GLY A 228 -6.06 10.41 25.92
C GLY A 228 -7.46 10.31 26.54
N SER A 229 -8.54 10.40 25.77
CA SER A 229 -9.90 10.33 26.33
C SER A 229 -10.45 8.90 26.40
N ILE A 230 -9.85 7.96 25.70
CA ILE A 230 -10.21 6.54 25.82
C ILE A 230 -9.63 5.96 27.10
N THR A 231 -8.43 6.36 27.47
CA THR A 231 -7.80 5.95 28.73
C THR A 231 -8.47 6.55 29.96
N ASN A 232 -9.17 7.68 29.83
CA ASN A 232 -9.88 8.34 30.93
C ASN A 232 -11.36 7.93 31.10
N ARG A 233 -11.87 7.01 30.27
CA ARG A 233 -13.23 6.48 30.43
C ARG A 233 -13.31 5.21 31.28
N GLY A 234 -12.20 4.79 31.85
CA GLY A 234 -12.08 3.62 32.73
C GLY A 234 -11.84 3.97 34.20
N THR A 235 -12.07 5.19 34.62
CA THR A 235 -12.05 5.58 36.06
C THR A 235 -13.39 6.14 36.48
#